data_96a6973392167c001834a3d9d30dc766
#
_entry.id   96a6973392167c001834a3d9d30dc766
#
_cell.length_a   1.000
_cell.length_b   1.000
_cell.length_c   1.000
_cell.angle_alpha   90.00
_cell.angle_beta   90.00
_cell.angle_gamma   90.00
#
_symmetry.space_group_name_H-M   'P 1'
#
loop_
_entity.id
_entity.type
_entity.pdbx_description
1 polymer ?
#
loop_
_entity_poly.entity_id
_entity_poly.type
_entity_poly.pdbx_seq_one_letter_code
_entity_poly.pdbx_strand_id
1 'polypeptide(L)'
;MAVDYDIIVKGNNLSLREGFLAFANATLIFTPDGPVLFDTGHYCNRLPLLSGLERHGLKPADVKAVFLSHLHFDHCNNIDLFPDAKVYVSQREWDYARSPHERDLFMPWMIHEQLQKHNVEFVGGDGRVADGVRYFPAPGHTPGSYALELDTDTKGRVVIAGDAVKYAKEVAMRKSDMVFDTVENSTATISRILDRADRIVPGHFPELIKRNGVFEWDDSAEFALIVR
;
A
#
# COMPACT_ATOMS: atom_id res chain seq x y z
N MET A 1 12.44 -16.43 11.58
CA MET A 1 11.01 -16.22 11.91
C MET A 1 10.23 -16.32 10.61
N ALA A 2 9.02 -16.85 10.66
CA ALA A 2 8.13 -16.83 9.50
C ALA A 2 7.74 -15.38 9.18
N VAL A 3 7.40 -15.10 7.93
CA VAL A 3 6.85 -13.80 7.51
C VAL A 3 5.43 -13.69 8.05
N ASP A 4 5.12 -12.58 8.70
CA ASP A 4 3.79 -12.20 9.14
C ASP A 4 3.58 -10.69 8.95
N TYR A 5 2.37 -10.19 9.13
CA TYR A 5 2.05 -8.78 8.94
C TYR A 5 0.89 -8.33 9.84
N ASP A 6 0.81 -7.02 10.06
CA ASP A 6 -0.32 -6.34 10.68
C ASP A 6 -0.64 -5.05 9.93
N ILE A 7 -1.93 -4.75 9.75
CA ILE A 7 -2.40 -3.48 9.20
C ILE A 7 -2.44 -2.49 10.37
N ILE A 8 -1.35 -1.77 10.56
CA ILE A 8 -1.16 -0.87 11.70
C ILE A 8 -1.90 0.46 11.57
N VAL A 9 -2.22 0.88 10.34
CA VAL A 9 -3.19 1.94 10.03
C VAL A 9 -4.26 1.35 9.15
N LYS A 10 -5.52 1.37 9.61
CA LYS A 10 -6.65 0.87 8.84
C LYS A 10 -7.14 1.95 7.89
N GLY A 11 -7.03 1.68 6.60
CA GLY A 11 -7.54 2.51 5.53
C GLY A 11 -9.06 2.50 5.44
N ASN A 12 -9.60 3.51 4.81
CA ASN A 12 -11.03 3.63 4.55
C ASN A 12 -11.29 4.40 3.25
N ASN A 13 -12.49 4.26 2.71
CA ASN A 13 -12.94 4.93 1.49
C ASN A 13 -14.07 5.93 1.77
N LEU A 14 -14.00 6.65 2.88
CA LEU A 14 -14.98 7.64 3.25
C LEU A 14 -14.84 8.91 2.40
N SER A 15 -15.96 9.45 1.96
CA SER A 15 -16.01 10.67 1.16
C SER A 15 -17.05 11.63 1.69
N LEU A 16 -16.77 12.92 1.55
CA LEU A 16 -17.76 13.99 1.61
C LEU A 16 -18.26 14.30 0.20
N ARG A 17 -19.31 15.10 0.07
CA ARG A 17 -19.76 15.55 -1.24
C ARG A 17 -18.66 16.29 -2.02
N GLU A 18 -17.80 17.02 -1.32
CA GLU A 18 -16.81 17.95 -1.89
C GLU A 18 -15.38 17.64 -1.40
N GLY A 19 -15.10 16.40 -0.99
CA GLY A 19 -13.77 16.03 -0.52
C GLY A 19 -13.65 14.61 -0.02
N PHE A 20 -12.44 14.25 0.35
CA PHE A 20 -12.10 12.91 0.84
C PHE A 20 -11.80 12.94 2.33
N LEU A 21 -12.28 11.92 3.05
CA LEU A 21 -11.85 11.56 4.40
C LEU A 21 -11.05 10.25 4.37
N ALA A 22 -10.80 9.74 3.16
CA ALA A 22 -10.15 8.47 2.95
C ALA A 22 -8.68 8.50 3.40
N PHE A 23 -8.24 7.37 3.96
CA PHE A 23 -6.83 7.08 4.27
C PHE A 23 -6.46 5.75 3.69
N ALA A 24 -5.19 5.61 3.29
CA ALA A 24 -4.65 4.32 2.89
C ALA A 24 -4.32 3.43 4.10
N ASN A 25 -4.32 2.12 3.88
CA ASN A 25 -3.72 1.16 4.79
C ASN A 25 -2.20 1.42 4.87
N ALA A 26 -1.63 1.32 6.08
CA ALA A 26 -0.20 1.11 6.25
C ALA A 26 0.03 -0.25 6.89
N THR A 27 0.83 -1.09 6.25
CA THR A 27 1.01 -2.49 6.65
C THR A 27 2.44 -2.73 7.12
N LEU A 28 2.58 -3.15 8.38
CA LEU A 28 3.85 -3.58 8.97
C LEU A 28 4.06 -5.07 8.67
N ILE A 29 5.22 -5.40 8.11
CA ILE A 29 5.59 -6.76 7.73
C ILE A 29 6.78 -7.18 8.59
N PHE A 30 6.65 -8.31 9.27
CA PHE A 30 7.70 -8.91 10.07
C PHE A 30 8.50 -9.88 9.22
N THR A 31 9.80 -9.63 9.08
CA THR A 31 10.72 -10.48 8.32
C THR A 31 11.91 -10.91 9.18
N PRO A 32 12.64 -11.97 8.80
CA PRO A 32 13.87 -12.33 9.50
C PRO A 32 14.91 -11.20 9.54
N ASP A 33 14.93 -10.33 8.54
CA ASP A 33 15.89 -9.23 8.40
C ASP A 33 15.45 -7.95 9.13
N GLY A 34 14.25 -7.96 9.74
CA GLY A 34 13.66 -6.87 10.47
C GLY A 34 12.36 -6.35 9.86
N PRO A 35 11.72 -5.35 10.50
CA PRO A 35 10.43 -4.83 10.06
C PRO A 35 10.51 -4.09 8.73
N VAL A 36 9.56 -4.36 7.85
CA VAL A 36 9.32 -3.65 6.59
C VAL A 36 7.95 -2.98 6.66
N LEU A 37 7.86 -1.73 6.24
CA LEU A 37 6.59 -1.01 6.16
C LEU A 37 6.16 -0.88 4.70
N PHE A 38 4.93 -1.23 4.38
CA PHE A 38 4.31 -0.96 3.09
C PHE A 38 3.38 0.23 3.23
N ASP A 39 3.73 1.30 2.53
CA ASP A 39 3.16 2.64 2.56
C ASP A 39 3.26 3.33 3.94
N THR A 40 3.28 4.64 3.94
CA THR A 40 3.47 5.45 5.15
C THR A 40 2.24 6.28 5.51
N GLY A 41 1.27 6.35 4.62
CA GLY A 41 0.05 7.11 4.85
C GLY A 41 0.24 8.63 4.69
N HIS A 42 -0.79 9.36 5.11
CA HIS A 42 -0.88 10.81 5.06
C HIS A 42 -0.57 11.46 6.42
N TYR A 43 -0.27 12.73 6.45
CA TYR A 43 -0.03 13.49 7.70
C TYR A 43 -1.18 13.40 8.71
N CYS A 44 -2.43 13.27 8.25
CA CYS A 44 -3.59 13.14 9.13
C CYS A 44 -3.58 11.85 9.96
N ASN A 45 -2.93 10.80 9.48
CA ASN A 45 -2.82 9.52 10.19
C ASN A 45 -1.42 9.24 10.74
N ARG A 46 -0.58 10.27 10.92
CA ARG A 46 0.75 10.17 11.52
C ARG A 46 0.70 9.59 12.95
N LEU A 47 -0.23 10.07 13.78
CA LEU A 47 -0.38 9.54 15.15
C LEU A 47 -0.84 8.07 15.15
N PRO A 48 -1.87 7.64 14.40
CA PRO A 48 -2.17 6.24 14.22
C PRO A 48 -1.00 5.37 13.75
N LEU A 49 -0.17 5.87 12.83
CA LEU A 49 1.02 5.16 12.34
C LEU A 49 2.04 4.94 13.48
N LEU A 50 2.37 5.99 14.22
CA LEU A 50 3.29 5.90 15.36
C LEU A 50 2.76 4.97 16.46
N SER A 51 1.48 5.11 16.83
CA SER A 51 0.83 4.23 17.80
C SER A 51 0.76 2.77 17.29
N GLY A 52 0.63 2.59 15.97
CA GLY A 52 0.67 1.27 15.33
C GLY A 52 2.02 0.58 15.53
N LEU A 53 3.10 1.28 15.30
CA LEU A 53 4.47 0.78 15.56
C LEU A 53 4.67 0.49 17.06
N GLU A 54 4.24 1.42 17.94
CA GLU A 54 4.39 1.28 19.38
C GLU A 54 3.68 0.04 19.94
N ARG A 55 2.51 -0.33 19.42
CA ARG A 55 1.80 -1.58 19.81
C ARG A 55 2.64 -2.84 19.58
N HIS A 56 3.59 -2.78 18.66
CA HIS A 56 4.57 -3.85 18.39
C HIS A 56 5.93 -3.62 19.07
N GLY A 57 6.03 -2.62 19.96
CA GLY A 57 7.28 -2.27 20.65
C GLY A 57 8.32 -1.64 19.74
N LEU A 58 7.91 -1.11 18.58
CA LEU A 58 8.79 -0.53 17.56
C LEU A 58 8.71 1.01 17.55
N LYS A 59 9.82 1.62 17.15
CA LYS A 59 9.92 3.04 16.79
C LYS A 59 10.18 3.15 15.28
N PRO A 60 9.97 4.31 14.66
CA PRO A 60 10.29 4.51 13.24
C PRO A 60 11.72 4.11 12.88
N ALA A 61 12.70 4.36 13.75
CA ALA A 61 14.11 3.97 13.53
C ALA A 61 14.36 2.46 13.50
N ASP A 62 13.42 1.64 13.98
CA ASP A 62 13.54 0.18 13.94
C ASP A 62 13.11 -0.40 12.59
N VAL A 63 12.35 0.36 11.80
CA VAL A 63 11.90 -0.02 10.46
C VAL A 63 13.10 -0.05 9.51
N LYS A 64 13.39 -1.23 8.94
CA LYS A 64 14.55 -1.44 8.08
C LYS A 64 14.32 -1.01 6.64
N ALA A 65 13.10 -1.15 6.18
CA ALA A 65 12.74 -0.75 4.83
C ALA A 65 11.30 -0.20 4.79
N VAL A 66 11.09 0.73 3.88
CA VAL A 66 9.77 1.22 3.47
C VAL A 66 9.59 0.89 2.00
N PHE A 67 8.52 0.20 1.65
CA PHE A 67 8.12 -0.01 0.27
C PHE A 67 6.94 0.89 -0.05
N LEU A 68 7.11 1.83 -0.97
CA LEU A 68 6.04 2.70 -1.44
C LEU A 68 5.36 2.05 -2.64
N SER A 69 4.05 1.76 -2.51
CA SER A 69 3.25 1.17 -3.58
C SER A 69 3.21 2.09 -4.80
N HIS A 70 2.99 3.37 -4.54
CA HIS A 70 3.01 4.49 -5.49
C HIS A 70 3.18 5.80 -4.71
N LEU A 71 3.16 6.95 -5.40
CA LEU A 71 3.54 8.22 -4.79
C LEU A 71 2.36 9.18 -4.53
N HIS A 72 1.12 8.73 -4.45
CA HIS A 72 0.04 9.58 -3.98
C HIS A 72 0.22 9.97 -2.51
N PHE A 73 -0.31 11.14 -2.15
CA PHE A 73 -0.07 11.81 -0.87
C PHE A 73 -0.45 10.95 0.35
N ASP A 74 -1.46 10.11 0.22
CA ASP A 74 -1.98 9.27 1.31
C ASP A 74 -1.26 7.92 1.44
N HIS A 75 -0.25 7.65 0.60
CA HIS A 75 0.65 6.51 0.67
C HIS A 75 2.07 6.90 1.10
N CYS A 76 2.55 8.09 0.78
CA CYS A 76 3.97 8.43 0.92
C CYS A 76 4.30 9.59 1.87
N ASN A 77 3.32 10.37 2.34
CA ASN A 77 3.60 11.66 3.00
C ASN A 77 4.25 11.57 4.39
N ASN A 78 4.23 10.42 5.07
CA ASN A 78 4.93 10.25 6.34
C ASN A 78 6.32 9.61 6.19
N ILE A 79 6.89 9.62 4.99
CA ILE A 79 8.22 9.04 4.74
C ILE A 79 9.32 9.72 5.58
N ASP A 80 9.15 10.97 5.93
CA ASP A 80 10.08 11.73 6.79
C ASP A 80 10.25 11.15 8.20
N LEU A 81 9.33 10.29 8.66
CA LEU A 81 9.47 9.56 9.93
C LEU A 81 10.53 8.45 9.88
N PHE A 82 10.95 8.03 8.68
CA PHE A 82 11.81 6.86 8.46
C PHE A 82 13.15 7.24 7.78
N PRO A 83 13.95 8.18 8.36
CA PRO A 83 15.14 8.70 7.70
C PRO A 83 16.22 7.64 7.47
N ASP A 84 16.27 6.61 8.32
CA ASP A 84 17.29 5.54 8.26
C ASP A 84 16.84 4.31 7.48
N ALA A 85 15.56 4.25 7.09
CA ALA A 85 15.02 3.12 6.34
C ALA A 85 15.48 3.15 4.87
N LYS A 86 15.70 1.97 4.30
CA LYS A 86 15.85 1.82 2.86
C LYS A 86 14.48 1.99 2.20
N VAL A 87 14.35 2.91 1.26
CA VAL A 87 13.08 3.21 0.59
C VAL A 87 13.06 2.59 -0.80
N TYR A 88 12.11 1.68 -1.02
CA TYR A 88 11.85 1.10 -2.34
C TYR A 88 10.76 1.89 -3.04
N VAL A 89 11.03 2.30 -4.26
CA VAL A 89 10.06 2.96 -5.15
C VAL A 89 10.31 2.56 -6.59
N SER A 90 9.25 2.46 -7.38
CA SER A 90 9.39 2.17 -8.80
C SER A 90 10.05 3.33 -9.54
N GLN A 91 11.01 3.02 -10.44
CA GLN A 91 11.57 4.04 -11.34
C GLN A 91 10.47 4.66 -12.21
N ARG A 92 9.50 3.84 -12.65
CA ARG A 92 8.38 4.33 -13.48
C ARG A 92 7.45 5.27 -12.69
N GLU A 93 7.25 5.02 -11.40
CA GLU A 93 6.47 5.89 -10.53
C GLU A 93 7.20 7.21 -10.25
N TRP A 94 8.50 7.12 -9.99
CA TRP A 94 9.35 8.29 -9.84
C TRP A 94 9.30 9.21 -11.07
N ASP A 95 9.34 8.63 -12.27
CA ASP A 95 9.28 9.40 -13.52
C ASP A 95 7.87 9.94 -13.75
N TYR A 96 6.83 9.16 -13.45
CA TYR A 96 5.44 9.58 -13.53
C TYR A 96 5.14 10.78 -12.61
N ALA A 97 5.65 10.77 -11.39
CA ALA A 97 5.44 11.85 -10.41
C ALA A 97 6.01 13.21 -10.85
N ARG A 98 6.89 13.25 -11.85
CA ARG A 98 7.40 14.51 -12.45
C ARG A 98 6.45 15.15 -13.44
N SER A 99 5.60 14.34 -14.07
CA SER A 99 4.61 14.79 -15.05
C SER A 99 3.38 13.87 -14.96
N PRO A 100 2.61 13.97 -13.89
CA PRO A 100 1.44 13.12 -13.70
C PRO A 100 0.37 13.42 -14.75
N HIS A 101 -0.53 12.47 -14.94
CA HIS A 101 -1.71 12.65 -15.77
C HIS A 101 -2.50 13.89 -15.33
N GLU A 102 -3.02 14.69 -16.25
CA GLU A 102 -3.70 15.96 -15.98
C GLU A 102 -4.86 15.87 -14.97
N ARG A 103 -5.51 14.72 -14.86
CA ARG A 103 -6.58 14.45 -13.89
C ARG A 103 -6.08 13.87 -12.56
N ASP A 104 -4.78 13.59 -12.44
CA ASP A 104 -4.17 13.12 -11.20
C ASP A 104 -3.80 14.32 -10.33
N LEU A 105 -4.65 14.59 -9.35
CA LEU A 105 -4.47 15.69 -8.40
C LEU A 105 -3.90 15.23 -7.05
N PHE A 106 -3.44 13.98 -6.96
CA PHE A 106 -3.05 13.34 -5.70
C PHE A 106 -1.54 13.27 -5.50
N MET A 107 -0.77 13.63 -6.52
CA MET A 107 0.69 13.61 -6.47
C MET A 107 1.23 14.78 -5.63
N PRO A 108 2.00 14.54 -4.54
CA PRO A 108 2.59 15.61 -3.74
C PRO A 108 3.67 16.34 -4.54
N TRP A 109 3.58 17.64 -4.65
CA TRP A 109 4.49 18.46 -5.47
C TRP A 109 5.97 18.44 -5.02
N MET A 110 6.26 18.11 -3.73
CA MET A 110 7.63 18.03 -3.20
C MET A 110 8.13 16.60 -2.97
N ILE A 111 7.47 15.58 -3.50
CA ILE A 111 7.83 14.20 -3.18
C ILE A 111 9.26 13.83 -3.60
N HIS A 112 9.75 14.37 -4.71
CA HIS A 112 11.11 14.12 -5.18
C HIS A 112 12.16 14.68 -4.20
N GLU A 113 11.96 15.92 -3.72
CA GLU A 113 12.85 16.57 -2.77
C GLU A 113 12.84 15.86 -1.40
N GLN A 114 11.71 15.30 -1.01
CA GLN A 114 11.62 14.48 0.19
C GLN A 114 12.39 13.18 0.01
N LEU A 115 12.11 12.42 -1.03
CA LEU A 115 12.72 11.12 -1.28
C LEU A 115 14.23 11.21 -1.56
N GLN A 116 14.73 12.29 -2.15
CA GLN A 116 16.17 12.52 -2.34
C GLN A 116 16.99 12.57 -1.04
N LYS A 117 16.32 12.75 0.11
CA LYS A 117 16.97 12.73 1.43
C LYS A 117 17.08 11.33 2.02
N HIS A 118 16.51 10.32 1.36
CA HIS A 118 16.47 8.93 1.81
C HIS A 118 17.39 8.04 0.97
N ASN A 119 17.70 6.87 1.51
CA ASN A 119 18.38 5.81 0.77
C ASN A 119 17.38 5.10 -0.15
N VAL A 120 17.15 5.68 -1.33
CA VAL A 120 16.18 5.18 -2.31
C VAL A 120 16.79 4.09 -3.17
N GLU A 121 16.12 2.95 -3.25
CA GLU A 121 16.37 1.89 -4.24
C GLU A 121 15.23 1.87 -5.25
N PHE A 122 15.58 2.10 -6.51
CA PHE A 122 14.62 2.02 -7.60
C PHE A 122 14.40 0.57 -8.02
N VAL A 123 13.11 0.17 -8.01
CA VAL A 123 12.72 -1.17 -8.43
C VAL A 123 12.18 -1.17 -9.86
N GLY A 124 12.42 -2.30 -10.55
CA GLY A 124 11.88 -2.58 -11.88
C GLY A 124 11.69 -4.09 -12.05
N GLY A 125 10.55 -4.50 -12.62
CA GLY A 125 10.21 -5.93 -12.74
C GLY A 125 9.87 -6.60 -11.41
N ASP A 126 9.87 -7.93 -11.39
CA ASP A 126 9.65 -8.72 -10.19
C ASP A 126 10.95 -8.81 -9.37
N GLY A 127 10.85 -8.81 -8.04
CA GLY A 127 11.99 -8.94 -7.14
C GLY A 127 11.58 -9.26 -5.71
N ARG A 128 12.50 -9.04 -4.75
CA ARG A 128 12.24 -9.30 -3.33
C ARG A 128 12.78 -8.18 -2.44
N VAL A 129 12.09 -7.93 -1.35
CA VAL A 129 12.53 -7.04 -0.26
C VAL A 129 13.29 -7.85 0.80
N ALA A 130 12.78 -9.02 1.14
CA ALA A 130 13.31 -9.96 2.11
C ALA A 130 12.90 -11.40 1.74
N ASP A 131 13.43 -12.39 2.44
CA ASP A 131 12.96 -13.77 2.26
C ASP A 131 11.48 -13.88 2.62
N GLY A 132 10.71 -14.49 1.69
CA GLY A 132 9.26 -14.60 1.79
C GLY A 132 8.47 -13.31 1.46
N VAL A 133 9.14 -12.21 1.08
CA VAL A 133 8.51 -10.94 0.69
C VAL A 133 8.96 -10.55 -0.71
N ARG A 134 8.11 -10.73 -1.69
CA ARG A 134 8.35 -10.40 -3.10
C ARG A 134 7.57 -9.15 -3.52
N TYR A 135 8.09 -8.41 -4.48
CA TYR A 135 7.37 -7.32 -5.12
C TYR A 135 7.17 -7.60 -6.61
N PHE A 136 6.12 -7.04 -7.16
CA PHE A 136 5.84 -7.12 -8.59
C PHE A 136 5.11 -5.87 -9.11
N PRO A 137 5.30 -5.51 -10.39
CA PRO A 137 4.57 -4.40 -11.00
C PRO A 137 3.06 -4.63 -10.96
N ALA A 138 2.33 -3.60 -10.54
CA ALA A 138 0.87 -3.60 -10.44
C ALA A 138 0.27 -2.33 -11.10
N PRO A 139 0.60 -2.05 -12.38
CA PRO A 139 0.18 -0.83 -13.06
C PRO A 139 -1.35 -0.78 -13.26
N GLY A 140 -1.86 0.45 -13.36
CA GLY A 140 -3.29 0.72 -13.60
C GLY A 140 -3.77 1.93 -12.84
N HIS A 141 -3.76 1.89 -11.52
CA HIS A 141 -4.05 3.08 -10.71
C HIS A 141 -3.07 4.20 -11.03
N THR A 142 -1.77 3.96 -10.85
CA THR A 142 -0.72 4.74 -11.51
C THR A 142 0.12 3.84 -12.42
N PRO A 143 0.88 4.41 -13.37
CA PRO A 143 1.72 3.62 -14.27
C PRO A 143 2.81 2.83 -13.57
N GLY A 144 3.31 3.35 -12.45
CA GLY A 144 4.43 2.78 -11.70
C GLY A 144 4.02 2.05 -10.41
N SER A 145 2.73 1.80 -10.19
CA SER A 145 2.25 1.08 -8.99
C SER A 145 2.87 -0.30 -8.85
N TYR A 146 3.10 -0.70 -7.60
CA TYR A 146 3.62 -2.02 -7.19
C TYR A 146 2.80 -2.63 -6.07
N ALA A 147 2.82 -3.96 -5.99
CA ALA A 147 2.26 -4.74 -4.90
C ALA A 147 3.34 -5.63 -4.27
N LEU A 148 3.14 -6.01 -3.01
CA LEU A 148 3.94 -7.06 -2.37
C LEU A 148 3.15 -8.36 -2.30
N GLU A 149 3.88 -9.47 -2.43
CA GLU A 149 3.37 -10.83 -2.21
C GLU A 149 4.15 -11.45 -1.06
N LEU A 150 3.44 -11.91 -0.03
CA LEU A 150 3.98 -12.53 1.16
C LEU A 150 3.66 -14.03 1.14
N ASP A 151 4.65 -14.87 1.42
CA ASP A 151 4.43 -16.27 1.77
C ASP A 151 4.37 -16.39 3.29
N THR A 152 3.18 -16.54 3.84
CA THR A 152 2.97 -16.65 5.29
C THR A 152 2.67 -18.09 5.71
N ASP A 153 3.10 -18.49 6.91
CA ASP A 153 2.89 -19.87 7.39
C ASP A 153 1.41 -20.17 7.71
N THR A 154 0.64 -19.16 8.16
CA THR A 154 -0.71 -19.38 8.71
C THR A 154 -1.81 -18.74 7.89
N LYS A 155 -1.50 -17.74 7.07
CA LYS A 155 -2.49 -16.95 6.32
C LYS A 155 -2.47 -17.26 4.82
N GLY A 156 -1.58 -18.19 4.37
CA GLY A 156 -1.38 -18.50 2.97
C GLY A 156 -0.62 -17.41 2.22
N ARG A 157 -0.89 -17.25 0.93
CA ARG A 157 -0.29 -16.22 0.09
C ARG A 157 -1.09 -14.92 0.21
N VAL A 158 -0.43 -13.89 0.72
CA VAL A 158 -1.04 -12.57 0.94
C VAL A 158 -0.50 -11.59 -0.07
N VAL A 159 -1.37 -10.85 -0.74
CA VAL A 159 -0.99 -9.73 -1.61
C VAL A 159 -1.37 -8.42 -0.94
N ILE A 160 -0.37 -7.58 -0.65
CA ILE A 160 -0.58 -6.21 -0.21
C ILE A 160 -0.60 -5.36 -1.46
N ALA A 161 -1.81 -4.90 -1.85
CA ALA A 161 -2.05 -4.41 -3.19
C ALA A 161 -1.89 -2.89 -3.34
N GLY A 162 -1.91 -2.12 -2.24
CA GLY A 162 -2.08 -0.68 -2.35
C GLY A 162 -3.31 -0.35 -3.20
N ASP A 163 -3.22 0.70 -3.99
CA ASP A 163 -4.33 1.14 -4.85
C ASP A 163 -4.47 0.38 -6.18
N ALA A 164 -3.62 -0.63 -6.40
CA ALA A 164 -3.89 -1.59 -7.48
C ALA A 164 -5.21 -2.37 -7.24
N VAL A 165 -5.61 -2.51 -5.96
CA VAL A 165 -6.94 -2.90 -5.49
C VAL A 165 -7.29 -2.03 -4.29
N LYS A 166 -8.18 -1.05 -4.45
CA LYS A 166 -8.53 -0.14 -3.36
C LYS A 166 -9.52 -0.72 -2.38
N TYR A 167 -10.54 -1.45 -2.87
CA TYR A 167 -11.64 -1.97 -2.04
C TYR A 167 -12.39 -3.13 -2.72
N ALA A 168 -13.26 -3.79 -1.97
CA ALA A 168 -13.97 -5.00 -2.37
C ALA A 168 -14.75 -4.87 -3.68
N LYS A 169 -15.33 -3.70 -4.00
CA LYS A 169 -16.05 -3.46 -5.25
C LYS A 169 -15.16 -3.70 -6.48
N GLU A 170 -13.89 -3.26 -6.44
CA GLU A 170 -12.96 -3.45 -7.56
C GLU A 170 -12.64 -4.93 -7.78
N VAL A 171 -12.55 -5.72 -6.70
CA VAL A 171 -12.42 -7.18 -6.77
C VAL A 171 -13.64 -7.82 -7.42
N ALA A 172 -14.85 -7.45 -6.98
CA ALA A 172 -16.10 -7.98 -7.50
C ALA A 172 -16.32 -7.64 -8.98
N MET A 173 -15.99 -6.40 -9.36
CA MET A 173 -16.15 -5.88 -10.72
C MET A 173 -14.96 -6.18 -11.63
N ARG A 174 -13.83 -6.64 -11.09
CA ARG A 174 -12.53 -6.79 -11.77
C ARG A 174 -12.12 -5.53 -12.53
N LYS A 175 -12.41 -4.38 -11.94
CA LYS A 175 -12.20 -3.07 -12.57
C LYS A 175 -11.91 -2.03 -11.51
N SER A 176 -10.87 -1.24 -11.71
CA SER A 176 -10.58 -0.09 -10.85
C SER A 176 -11.50 1.09 -11.17
N ASP A 177 -11.90 1.81 -10.13
CA ASP A 177 -12.68 3.04 -10.24
C ASP A 177 -11.83 4.27 -10.59
N MET A 178 -10.51 4.21 -10.33
CA MET A 178 -9.59 5.33 -10.58
C MET A 178 -8.33 4.81 -11.28
N VAL A 179 -8.16 5.25 -12.53
CA VAL A 179 -7.08 4.78 -13.42
C VAL A 179 -6.39 5.99 -14.04
N PHE A 180 -5.09 6.13 -13.78
CA PHE A 180 -4.21 7.13 -14.37
C PHE A 180 -3.19 6.53 -15.36
N ASP A 181 -3.22 5.22 -15.55
CA ASP A 181 -2.50 4.49 -16.60
C ASP A 181 -3.52 4.05 -17.69
N THR A 182 -3.73 2.75 -17.87
CA THR A 182 -4.73 2.22 -18.80
C THR A 182 -5.70 1.28 -18.10
N VAL A 183 -6.93 1.21 -18.60
CA VAL A 183 -7.96 0.28 -18.09
C VAL A 183 -7.52 -1.16 -18.28
N GLU A 184 -6.86 -1.47 -19.39
CA GLU A 184 -6.32 -2.78 -19.72
C GLU A 184 -5.28 -3.22 -18.67
N ASN A 185 -4.32 -2.37 -18.33
CA ASN A 185 -3.31 -2.65 -17.31
C ASN A 185 -3.96 -2.86 -15.95
N SER A 186 -4.90 -2.00 -15.57
CA SER A 186 -5.62 -2.11 -14.29
C SER A 186 -6.38 -3.44 -14.19
N THR A 187 -7.13 -3.82 -15.23
CA THR A 187 -7.88 -5.08 -15.26
C THR A 187 -6.97 -6.31 -15.22
N ALA A 188 -5.86 -6.27 -15.96
CA ALA A 188 -4.85 -7.33 -15.94
C ALA A 188 -4.18 -7.45 -14.55
N THR A 189 -3.86 -6.33 -13.93
CA THR A 189 -3.29 -6.27 -12.57
C THR A 189 -4.24 -6.87 -11.54
N ILE A 190 -5.51 -6.44 -11.52
CA ILE A 190 -6.51 -7.00 -10.59
C ILE A 190 -6.63 -8.51 -10.81
N SER A 191 -6.75 -8.98 -12.06
CA SER A 191 -6.85 -10.42 -12.35
C SER A 191 -5.62 -11.17 -11.84
N ARG A 192 -4.41 -10.65 -12.08
CA ARG A 192 -3.15 -11.25 -11.61
C ARG A 192 -3.10 -11.34 -10.07
N ILE A 193 -3.62 -10.34 -9.36
CA ILE A 193 -3.70 -10.34 -7.89
C ILE A 193 -4.68 -11.41 -7.42
N LEU A 194 -5.87 -11.47 -8.01
CA LEU A 194 -6.91 -12.43 -7.63
C LEU A 194 -6.49 -13.90 -7.84
N ASP A 195 -5.72 -14.17 -8.89
CA ASP A 195 -5.20 -15.51 -9.19
C ASP A 195 -4.11 -15.95 -8.21
N ARG A 196 -3.34 -15.01 -7.67
CA ARG A 196 -2.22 -15.28 -6.76
C ARG A 196 -2.61 -15.37 -5.30
N ALA A 197 -3.59 -14.56 -4.87
CA ALA A 197 -3.85 -14.30 -3.46
C ALA A 197 -4.82 -15.30 -2.82
N ASP A 198 -4.49 -15.73 -1.60
CA ASP A 198 -5.44 -16.28 -0.63
C ASP A 198 -6.04 -15.15 0.22
N ARG A 199 -5.28 -14.06 0.40
CA ARG A 199 -5.71 -12.83 1.06
C ARG A 199 -5.20 -11.61 0.30
N ILE A 200 -5.98 -10.53 0.32
CA ILE A 200 -5.60 -9.24 -0.25
C ILE A 200 -5.72 -8.18 0.83
N VAL A 201 -4.65 -7.40 1.01
CA VAL A 201 -4.71 -6.14 1.78
C VAL A 201 -4.88 -5.02 0.76
N PRO A 202 -6.09 -4.45 0.62
CA PRO A 202 -6.36 -3.36 -0.31
C PRO A 202 -5.77 -2.03 0.19
N GLY A 203 -5.75 -1.00 -0.67
CA GLY A 203 -5.31 0.34 -0.27
C GLY A 203 -6.23 0.99 0.75
N HIS A 204 -7.56 0.89 0.56
CA HIS A 204 -8.56 1.68 1.31
C HIS A 204 -9.70 0.84 1.90
N PHE A 205 -9.45 -0.41 2.21
CA PHE A 205 -10.49 -1.32 2.68
C PHE A 205 -9.91 -2.36 3.64
N PRO A 206 -10.73 -2.98 4.52
CA PRO A 206 -10.32 -4.14 5.30
C PRO A 206 -9.77 -5.28 4.45
N GLU A 207 -8.98 -6.13 5.06
CA GLU A 207 -8.43 -7.33 4.42
C GLU A 207 -9.54 -8.19 3.81
N LEU A 208 -9.30 -8.65 2.59
CA LEU A 208 -10.15 -9.57 1.86
C LEU A 208 -9.57 -10.99 1.95
N ILE A 209 -10.41 -11.95 2.34
CA ILE A 209 -10.02 -13.34 2.57
C ILE A 209 -10.74 -14.22 1.55
N LYS A 210 -10.00 -15.05 0.83
CA LYS A 210 -10.60 -16.01 -0.13
C LYS A 210 -11.19 -17.20 0.62
N ARG A 211 -12.52 -17.34 0.54
CA ARG A 211 -13.26 -18.48 1.08
C ARG A 211 -14.14 -19.08 -0.01
N ASN A 212 -13.99 -20.37 -0.26
CA ASN A 212 -14.74 -21.07 -1.33
C ASN A 212 -14.63 -20.39 -2.72
N GLY A 213 -13.46 -19.81 -3.03
CA GLY A 213 -13.20 -19.12 -4.30
C GLY A 213 -13.72 -17.69 -4.40
N VAL A 214 -14.35 -17.15 -3.34
CA VAL A 214 -14.86 -15.79 -3.26
C VAL A 214 -14.05 -15.00 -2.22
N PHE A 215 -13.78 -13.73 -2.49
CA PHE A 215 -13.17 -12.83 -1.53
C PHE A 215 -14.24 -12.18 -0.66
N GLU A 216 -14.12 -12.39 0.64
CA GLU A 216 -15.00 -11.88 1.69
C GLU A 216 -14.18 -11.02 2.65
N TRP A 217 -14.84 -10.18 3.45
CA TRP A 217 -14.20 -9.39 4.50
C TRP A 217 -14.91 -9.60 5.83
N ASP A 218 -14.21 -9.28 6.93
CA ASP A 218 -14.78 -9.29 8.24
C ASP A 218 -15.64 -8.02 8.45
N ASP A 219 -16.91 -8.20 8.75
CA ASP A 219 -17.86 -7.12 9.03
C ASP A 219 -17.55 -6.36 10.34
N SER A 220 -16.62 -6.87 11.16
CA SER A 220 -16.20 -6.21 12.40
C SER A 220 -15.33 -4.97 12.20
N ALA A 221 -14.95 -4.63 10.95
CA ALA A 221 -14.17 -3.44 10.65
C ALA A 221 -15.03 -2.16 10.79
N GLU A 222 -15.00 -1.56 11.97
CA GLU A 222 -15.73 -0.34 12.29
C GLU A 222 -14.81 0.90 12.17
N PHE A 223 -15.35 1.98 11.60
CA PHE A 223 -14.74 3.31 11.61
C PHE A 223 -15.63 4.28 12.40
N ALA A 224 -15.15 4.73 13.55
CA ALA A 224 -15.87 5.71 14.36
C ALA A 224 -15.71 7.12 13.78
N LEU A 225 -16.80 7.72 13.30
CA LEU A 225 -16.85 9.14 12.92
C LEU A 225 -17.27 9.97 14.12
N ILE A 226 -16.49 11.00 14.45
CA ILE A 226 -16.81 11.97 15.49
C ILE A 226 -16.96 13.33 14.83
N VAL A 227 -18.16 13.86 14.87
CA VAL A 227 -18.46 15.25 14.47
C VAL A 227 -18.46 16.10 15.75
N ARG A 228 -17.62 17.12 15.80
CA ARG A 228 -17.47 18.05 16.94
C ARG A 228 -17.97 19.43 16.57
#